data_726db5d6ec4002e1bd2a6c6d8c087ac4
#
_entry.id   726db5d6ec4002e1bd2a6c6d8c087ac4
#
_cell.length_a   1.000
_cell.length_b   1.000
_cell.length_c   1.000
_cell.angle_alpha   90.00
_cell.angle_beta   90.00
_cell.angle_gamma   90.00
#
_symmetry.space_group_name_H-M   'P 1'
#
loop_
_entity.id
_entity.type
_entity.pdbx_description
1 polymer ?
#
loop_
_entity_poly.entity_id
_entity_poly.type
_entity_poly.pdbx_seq_one_letter_code
_entity_poly.pdbx_strand_id
1 'polypeptide(L)'
;ALHLLGPDMLEGADVTTVCLTPHEGELAKLCDAFGVSADGKLARTRRLRDVTGMTVLAKGPDTILASDVMTHFFPRGSSWLSVAGTGDVLAGIVASRLAVHGDSQRACVEGVWLHQEAARIASPAFSAGDLARAVKPAMASFL
;
A
#
# COMPACT_ATOMS: atom_id res chain seq x y z
N ALA A 1 3.91 -1.92 -12.80
CA ALA A 1 2.92 -2.97 -13.04
C ALA A 1 1.48 -2.46 -12.90
N LEU A 2 1.15 -1.70 -11.84
CA LEU A 2 -0.21 -1.21 -11.59
C LEU A 2 -0.84 -0.37 -12.71
N HIS A 3 -0.03 0.31 -13.52
CA HIS A 3 -0.50 1.11 -14.66
C HIS A 3 -1.07 0.28 -15.83
N LEU A 4 -0.94 -1.04 -15.78
CA LEU A 4 -1.51 -1.97 -16.76
C LEU A 4 -2.83 -2.58 -16.28
N LEU A 5 -3.18 -2.42 -15.01
CA LEU A 5 -4.40 -2.98 -14.44
C LEU A 5 -5.63 -2.23 -14.97
N GLY A 6 -6.56 -2.98 -15.53
CA GLY A 6 -7.85 -2.48 -16.00
C GLY A 6 -8.98 -3.43 -15.65
N PRO A 7 -10.25 -3.02 -15.87
CA PRO A 7 -11.43 -3.82 -15.52
C PRO A 7 -11.42 -5.23 -16.11
N ASP A 8 -10.98 -5.37 -17.36
CA ASP A 8 -10.96 -6.66 -18.08
C ASP A 8 -10.08 -7.72 -17.42
N MET A 9 -9.04 -7.27 -16.67
CA MET A 9 -8.13 -8.16 -15.97
C MET A 9 -8.71 -8.73 -14.68
N LEU A 10 -9.81 -8.18 -14.20
CA LEU A 10 -10.45 -8.56 -12.94
C LEU A 10 -11.65 -9.48 -13.14
N GLU A 11 -11.98 -9.81 -14.38
CA GLU A 11 -13.11 -10.69 -14.68
C GLU A 11 -12.92 -12.07 -14.04
N GLY A 12 -13.87 -12.46 -13.17
CA GLY A 12 -13.83 -13.71 -12.42
C GLY A 12 -12.84 -13.76 -11.24
N ALA A 13 -12.13 -12.67 -10.93
CA ALA A 13 -11.23 -12.61 -9.79
C ALA A 13 -11.98 -12.30 -8.48
N ASP A 14 -11.55 -12.92 -7.37
CA ASP A 14 -11.95 -12.48 -6.02
C ASP A 14 -11.16 -11.24 -5.62
N VAL A 15 -11.77 -10.08 -5.87
CA VAL A 15 -11.15 -8.78 -5.60
C VAL A 15 -11.07 -8.44 -4.12
N THR A 16 -11.78 -9.14 -3.25
CA THR A 16 -11.83 -8.87 -1.79
C THR A 16 -10.48 -9.12 -1.11
N THR A 17 -9.67 -10.01 -1.69
CA THR A 17 -8.32 -10.34 -1.21
C THR A 17 -7.22 -9.57 -1.94
N VAL A 18 -7.57 -8.60 -2.80
CA VAL A 18 -6.59 -7.81 -3.55
C VAL A 18 -6.28 -6.51 -2.83
N CYS A 19 -4.98 -6.23 -2.66
CA CYS A 19 -4.48 -4.96 -2.17
C CYS A 19 -3.74 -4.21 -3.28
N LEU A 20 -4.18 -3.02 -3.61
CA LEU A 20 -3.46 -2.10 -4.48
C LEU A 20 -2.62 -1.15 -3.63
N THR A 21 -1.35 -0.98 -4.00
CA THR A 21 -0.42 -0.08 -3.27
C THR A 21 0.12 1.03 -4.17
N PRO A 22 -0.75 1.86 -4.80
CA PRO A 22 -0.32 2.88 -5.74
C PRO A 22 0.40 4.05 -5.04
N HIS A 23 1.44 4.60 -5.68
CA HIS A 23 1.87 5.97 -5.43
C HIS A 23 0.95 6.95 -6.19
N GLU A 24 1.10 8.26 -5.98
CA GLU A 24 0.19 9.28 -6.53
C GLU A 24 0.01 9.18 -8.06
N GLY A 25 1.09 8.98 -8.81
CA GLY A 25 1.03 8.83 -10.26
C GLY A 25 0.36 7.54 -10.73
N GLU A 26 0.51 6.44 -9.97
CA GLU A 26 -0.21 5.18 -10.22
C GLU A 26 -1.68 5.28 -9.85
N LEU A 27 -2.00 5.98 -8.75
CA LEU A 27 -3.37 6.24 -8.34
C LEU A 27 -4.14 7.01 -9.43
N ALA A 28 -3.54 8.05 -10.01
CA ALA A 28 -4.14 8.80 -11.10
C ALA A 28 -4.46 7.89 -12.31
N LYS A 29 -3.48 7.08 -12.75
CA LYS A 29 -3.67 6.15 -13.87
C LYS A 29 -4.73 5.07 -13.59
N LEU A 30 -4.80 4.56 -12.37
CA LEU A 30 -5.85 3.62 -11.97
C LEU A 30 -7.22 4.30 -11.98
N CYS A 31 -7.32 5.52 -11.48
CA CYS A 31 -8.56 6.28 -11.57
C CYS A 31 -9.03 6.46 -13.02
N ASP A 32 -8.12 6.80 -13.92
CA ASP A 32 -8.43 6.92 -15.35
C ASP A 32 -8.91 5.58 -15.93
N ALA A 33 -8.21 4.48 -15.65
CA ALA A 33 -8.53 3.14 -16.16
C ALA A 33 -9.90 2.62 -15.67
N PHE A 34 -10.29 2.97 -14.45
CA PHE A 34 -11.56 2.54 -13.84
C PHE A 34 -12.66 3.61 -13.90
N GLY A 35 -12.47 4.69 -14.67
CA GLY A 35 -13.47 5.75 -14.84
C GLY A 35 -13.79 6.52 -13.57
N VAL A 36 -12.83 6.64 -12.66
CA VAL A 36 -12.97 7.36 -11.40
C VAL A 36 -12.62 8.84 -11.60
N SER A 37 -13.60 9.72 -11.44
CA SER A 37 -13.41 11.16 -11.40
C SER A 37 -13.68 11.65 -9.96
N ALA A 38 -12.64 12.19 -9.33
CA ALA A 38 -12.72 12.75 -7.98
C ALA A 38 -11.56 13.72 -7.72
N ASP A 39 -11.82 14.72 -6.88
CA ASP A 39 -10.82 15.73 -6.52
C ASP A 39 -10.08 15.36 -5.24
N GLY A 40 -8.75 15.39 -5.33
CA GLY A 40 -7.87 15.09 -4.22
C GLY A 40 -7.67 13.60 -3.94
N LYS A 41 -6.57 13.30 -3.28
CA LYS A 41 -6.10 11.94 -3.02
C LYS A 41 -7.10 11.10 -2.23
N LEU A 42 -7.68 11.66 -1.18
CA LEU A 42 -8.66 10.96 -0.33
C LEU A 42 -9.88 10.50 -1.14
N ALA A 43 -10.48 11.41 -1.92
CA ALA A 43 -11.66 11.12 -2.70
C ALA A 43 -11.37 10.08 -3.79
N ARG A 44 -10.22 10.20 -4.49
CA ARG A 44 -9.76 9.23 -5.48
C ARG A 44 -9.54 7.84 -4.88
N THR A 45 -8.88 7.76 -3.74
CA THR A 45 -8.61 6.48 -3.05
C THR A 45 -9.90 5.77 -2.66
N ARG A 46 -10.84 6.50 -2.06
CA ARG A 46 -12.15 5.97 -1.67
C ARG A 46 -12.96 5.52 -2.88
N ARG A 47 -13.05 6.38 -3.90
CA ARG A 47 -13.84 6.10 -5.08
C ARG A 47 -13.28 4.92 -5.88
N LEU A 48 -11.95 4.83 -5.99
CA LEU A 48 -11.31 3.69 -6.63
C LEU A 48 -11.64 2.39 -5.89
N ARG A 49 -11.57 2.40 -4.55
CA ARG A 49 -12.01 1.26 -3.72
C ARG A 49 -13.47 0.89 -3.99
N ASP A 50 -14.37 1.87 -4.02
CA ASP A 50 -15.80 1.62 -4.20
C ASP A 50 -16.14 1.01 -5.57
N VAL A 51 -15.44 1.47 -6.61
CA VAL A 51 -15.64 0.97 -7.98
C VAL A 51 -15.03 -0.41 -8.18
N THR A 52 -13.88 -0.68 -7.57
CA THR A 52 -13.14 -1.93 -7.80
C THR A 52 -13.42 -3.03 -6.79
N GLY A 53 -13.92 -2.69 -5.62
CA GLY A 53 -14.06 -3.62 -4.48
C GLY A 53 -12.75 -4.02 -3.81
N MET A 54 -11.59 -3.55 -4.35
CA MET A 54 -10.26 -3.87 -3.83
C MET A 54 -9.87 -2.94 -2.67
N THR A 55 -9.03 -3.41 -1.77
CA THR A 55 -8.39 -2.55 -0.77
C THR A 55 -7.33 -1.69 -1.44
N VAL A 56 -7.36 -0.37 -1.19
CA VAL A 56 -6.44 0.60 -1.80
C VAL A 56 -5.60 1.30 -0.75
N LEU A 57 -4.28 1.09 -0.80
CA LEU A 57 -3.28 1.77 0.03
C LEU A 57 -2.55 2.82 -0.82
N ALA A 58 -3.07 4.03 -0.87
CA ALA A 58 -2.47 5.15 -1.60
C ALA A 58 -1.26 5.71 -0.85
N LYS A 59 -0.06 5.40 -1.36
CA LYS A 59 1.23 5.78 -0.75
C LYS A 59 1.53 7.27 -0.90
N GLY A 60 2.32 7.79 0.03
CA GLY A 60 2.82 9.17 0.00
C GLY A 60 3.16 9.66 1.42
N PRO A 61 3.53 10.93 1.55
CA PRO A 61 3.72 11.56 2.88
C PRO A 61 2.45 11.49 3.74
N ASP A 62 1.30 11.44 3.10
CA ASP A 62 -0.05 11.30 3.62
C ASP A 62 -0.64 9.95 3.16
N THR A 63 -0.05 8.84 3.52
CA THR A 63 -0.54 7.50 3.15
C THR A 63 -1.96 7.28 3.67
N ILE A 64 -2.86 6.85 2.76
CA ILE A 64 -4.29 6.62 3.02
C ILE A 64 -4.64 5.20 2.64
N LEU A 65 -5.32 4.49 3.51
CA LEU A 65 -5.92 3.18 3.25
C LEU A 65 -7.44 3.33 3.14
N ALA A 66 -8.02 2.86 2.06
CA ALA A 66 -9.45 2.66 1.93
C ALA A 66 -9.78 1.17 1.81
N SER A 67 -10.59 0.66 2.72
CA SER A 67 -11.14 -0.69 2.73
C SER A 67 -12.67 -0.66 2.71
N ASP A 68 -13.29 -1.82 2.76
CA ASP A 68 -14.76 -1.95 2.90
C ASP A 68 -15.27 -1.47 4.26
N VAL A 69 -14.44 -1.55 5.29
CA VAL A 69 -14.80 -1.22 6.67
C VAL A 69 -14.54 0.24 6.99
N MET A 70 -13.37 0.78 6.58
CA MET A 70 -12.96 2.12 7.00
C MET A 70 -11.96 2.78 6.06
N THR A 71 -11.77 4.08 6.27
CA THR A 71 -10.63 4.83 5.75
C THR A 71 -9.65 5.10 6.89
N HIS A 72 -8.39 4.74 6.68
CA HIS A 72 -7.32 4.90 7.65
C HIS A 72 -6.26 5.88 7.16
N PHE A 73 -5.82 6.77 8.04
CA PHE A 73 -4.74 7.73 7.76
C PHE A 73 -3.51 7.32 8.58
N PHE A 74 -2.37 7.22 7.92
CA PHE A 74 -1.14 6.89 8.59
C PHE A 74 -0.33 8.15 8.88
N PRO A 75 0.38 8.19 10.02
CA PRO A 75 1.33 9.26 10.28
C PRO A 75 2.44 9.25 9.22
N ARG A 76 2.99 10.44 8.97
CA ARG A 76 4.09 10.59 8.03
C ARG A 76 5.30 9.76 8.48
N GLY A 77 5.76 8.87 7.60
CA GLY A 77 6.98 8.10 7.80
C GLY A 77 8.26 8.91 7.51
N SER A 78 9.40 8.23 7.59
CA SER A 78 10.70 8.81 7.24
C SER A 78 10.72 9.28 5.78
N SER A 79 11.34 10.44 5.52
CA SER A 79 11.58 10.93 4.16
C SER A 79 12.47 10.00 3.33
N TRP A 80 13.31 9.18 3.97
CA TRP A 80 14.12 8.16 3.32
C TRP A 80 13.31 7.03 2.67
N LEU A 81 12.03 6.88 3.02
CA LEU A 81 11.11 5.98 2.33
C LEU A 81 10.75 6.44 0.90
N SER A 82 11.20 7.62 0.47
CA SER A 82 11.06 8.11 -0.91
C SER A 82 12.12 7.56 -1.87
N VAL A 83 13.05 6.74 -1.40
CA VAL A 83 14.06 6.08 -2.24
C VAL A 83 13.40 4.99 -3.11
N ALA A 84 13.87 4.86 -4.35
CA ALA A 84 13.37 3.85 -5.28
C ALA A 84 13.49 2.42 -4.70
N GLY A 85 12.45 1.61 -4.90
CA GLY A 85 12.37 0.23 -4.41
C GLY A 85 11.79 0.06 -3.00
N THR A 86 11.67 1.11 -2.20
CA THR A 86 11.07 1.03 -0.86
C THR A 86 9.57 0.68 -0.92
N GLY A 87 8.89 1.09 -1.98
CA GLY A 87 7.51 0.71 -2.25
C GLY A 87 7.34 -0.78 -2.57
N ASP A 88 8.34 -1.40 -3.21
CA ASP A 88 8.34 -2.85 -3.47
C ASP A 88 8.55 -3.63 -2.17
N VAL A 89 9.39 -3.11 -1.26
CA VAL A 89 9.53 -3.66 0.10
C VAL A 89 8.20 -3.62 0.83
N LEU A 90 7.48 -2.50 0.80
CA LEU A 90 6.14 -2.40 1.40
C LEU A 90 5.17 -3.41 0.78
N ALA A 91 5.15 -3.53 -0.55
CA ALA A 91 4.27 -4.49 -1.24
C ALA A 91 4.56 -5.92 -0.81
N GLY A 92 5.84 -6.30 -0.68
CA GLY A 92 6.26 -7.60 -0.17
C GLY A 92 5.82 -7.87 1.28
N ILE A 93 5.93 -6.87 2.16
CA ILE A 93 5.46 -6.97 3.55
C ILE A 93 3.94 -7.16 3.57
N VAL A 94 3.18 -6.32 2.85
CA VAL A 94 1.71 -6.43 2.78
C VAL A 94 1.29 -7.80 2.25
N ALA A 95 1.93 -8.30 1.17
CA ALA A 95 1.65 -9.62 0.62
C ALA A 95 1.90 -10.74 1.65
N SER A 96 3.00 -10.66 2.40
CA SER A 96 3.30 -11.61 3.48
C SER A 96 2.24 -11.59 4.58
N ARG A 97 1.79 -10.41 5.01
CA ARG A 97 0.75 -10.28 6.04
C ARG A 97 -0.61 -10.75 5.52
N LEU A 98 -0.92 -10.47 4.26
CA LEU A 98 -2.14 -10.96 3.61
C LEU A 98 -2.17 -12.49 3.56
N ALA A 99 -1.05 -13.12 3.22
CA ALA A 99 -0.94 -14.58 3.21
C ALA A 99 -1.16 -15.22 4.60
N VAL A 100 -0.84 -14.48 5.68
CA VAL A 100 -1.03 -14.97 7.06
C VAL A 100 -2.48 -14.80 7.53
N HIS A 101 -3.11 -13.66 7.20
CA HIS A 101 -4.40 -13.29 7.78
C HIS A 101 -5.60 -13.51 6.86
N GLY A 102 -5.41 -13.49 5.55
CA GLY A 102 -6.50 -13.45 4.57
C GLY A 102 -7.32 -12.14 4.60
N ASP A 103 -6.88 -11.14 5.36
CA ASP A 103 -7.54 -9.86 5.58
C ASP A 103 -6.69 -8.74 4.99
N SER A 104 -7.19 -8.14 3.92
CA SER A 104 -6.46 -7.13 3.15
C SER A 104 -6.28 -5.81 3.92
N GLN A 105 -7.26 -5.41 4.72
CA GLN A 105 -7.16 -4.21 5.55
C GLN A 105 -6.10 -4.39 6.63
N ARG A 106 -6.18 -5.47 7.38
CA ARG A 106 -5.22 -5.80 8.45
C ARG A 106 -3.81 -5.93 7.88
N ALA A 107 -3.66 -6.59 6.74
CA ALA A 107 -2.37 -6.74 6.06
C ALA A 107 -1.74 -5.39 5.70
N CYS A 108 -2.55 -4.42 5.22
CA CYS A 108 -2.08 -3.08 4.93
C CYS A 108 -1.69 -2.31 6.19
N VAL A 109 -2.49 -2.36 7.26
CA VAL A 109 -2.19 -1.68 8.53
C VAL A 109 -0.89 -2.19 9.14
N GLU A 110 -0.76 -3.50 9.30
CA GLU A 110 0.47 -4.14 9.80
C GLU A 110 1.65 -3.89 8.87
N GLY A 111 1.41 -3.93 7.55
CA GLY A 111 2.44 -3.69 6.53
C GLY A 111 3.03 -2.30 6.60
N VAL A 112 2.21 -1.27 6.74
CA VAL A 112 2.69 0.12 6.88
C VAL A 112 3.47 0.30 8.19
N TRP A 113 2.98 -0.26 9.30
CA TRP A 113 3.68 -0.20 10.57
C TRP A 113 5.07 -0.87 10.48
N LEU A 114 5.14 -2.09 9.96
CA LEU A 114 6.40 -2.82 9.80
C LEU A 114 7.37 -2.10 8.88
N HIS A 115 6.88 -1.49 7.80
CA HIS A 115 7.70 -0.72 6.86
C HIS A 115 8.29 0.52 7.50
N GLN A 116 7.51 1.25 8.32
CA GLN A 116 7.98 2.42 9.05
C GLN A 116 8.97 2.03 10.17
N GLU A 117 8.70 0.94 10.87
CA GLU A 117 9.61 0.42 11.90
C GLU A 117 10.93 -0.09 11.30
N ALA A 118 10.86 -0.79 10.16
CA ALA A 118 12.07 -1.17 9.42
C ALA A 118 12.89 0.05 8.99
N ALA A 119 12.24 1.13 8.56
CA ALA A 119 12.92 2.38 8.22
C ALA A 119 13.58 3.04 9.45
N ARG A 120 12.95 2.96 10.61
CA ARG A 120 13.52 3.45 11.88
C ARG A 120 14.77 2.64 12.28
N ILE A 121 14.72 1.31 12.10
CA ILE A 121 15.84 0.40 12.42
C ILE A 121 16.98 0.56 11.41
N ALA A 122 16.67 0.72 10.11
CA ALA A 122 17.68 0.90 9.06
C ALA A 122 18.50 2.18 9.22
N SER A 123 18.00 3.15 10.02
CA SER A 123 18.64 4.45 10.24
C SER A 123 18.66 5.36 8.99
N PRO A 124 19.07 6.62 9.06
CA PRO A 124 19.15 7.51 7.91
C PRO A 124 20.03 6.98 6.78
N ALA A 125 19.75 7.42 5.57
CA ALA A 125 20.52 7.13 4.35
C ALA A 125 20.53 5.65 3.93
N PHE A 126 19.45 4.91 4.21
CA PHE A 126 19.30 3.52 3.78
C PHE A 126 18.94 3.39 2.29
N SER A 127 19.37 2.31 1.69
CA SER A 127 18.86 1.81 0.41
C SER A 127 17.61 0.92 0.61
N ALA A 128 16.87 0.61 -0.47
CA ALA A 128 15.78 -0.36 -0.40
C ALA A 128 16.26 -1.75 0.11
N GLY A 129 17.48 -2.15 -0.23
CA GLY A 129 18.09 -3.38 0.27
C GLY A 129 18.35 -3.36 1.77
N ASP A 130 18.76 -2.22 2.33
CA ASP A 130 18.94 -2.05 3.78
C ASP A 130 17.58 -2.10 4.49
N LEU A 131 16.59 -1.43 3.93
CA LEU A 131 15.21 -1.47 4.43
C LEU A 131 14.68 -2.91 4.45
N ALA A 132 14.87 -3.67 3.38
CA ALA A 132 14.43 -5.07 3.30
C ALA A 132 15.09 -5.94 4.39
N ARG A 133 16.39 -5.75 4.67
CA ARG A 133 17.10 -6.43 5.76
C ARG A 133 16.56 -6.05 7.14
N ALA A 134 16.13 -4.81 7.31
CA ALA A 134 15.57 -4.32 8.57
C ALA A 134 14.14 -4.83 8.85
N VAL A 135 13.44 -5.42 7.88
CA VAL A 135 12.10 -6.00 8.09
C VAL A 135 12.15 -7.15 9.11
N LYS A 136 13.21 -7.97 9.11
CA LYS A 136 13.34 -9.07 10.06
C LYS A 136 13.39 -8.60 11.53
N PRO A 137 14.25 -7.67 11.93
CA PRO A 137 14.22 -7.14 13.30
C PRO A 137 12.96 -6.31 13.58
N ALA A 138 12.37 -5.62 12.61
CA ALA A 138 11.08 -4.96 12.79
C ALA A 138 9.97 -5.96 13.13
N MET A 139 9.93 -7.10 12.45
CA MET A 139 8.98 -8.18 12.75
C MET A 139 9.20 -8.75 14.16
N ALA A 140 10.45 -8.90 14.59
CA ALA A 140 10.75 -9.38 15.95
C ALA A 140 10.27 -8.42 17.04
N SER A 141 10.22 -7.11 16.79
CA SER A 141 9.66 -6.13 17.74
C SER A 141 8.12 -6.03 17.68
N PHE A 142 7.51 -6.57 16.62
CA PHE A 142 6.06 -6.64 16.46
C PHE A 142 5.43 -7.83 17.21
N LEU A 143 6.16 -8.92 17.35
CA LEU A 143 5.72 -10.15 18.02
C LEU A 143 5.95 -10.09 19.53
#